data_02c2f92ca2b9bb4ed64c9dfc43f3d6df
#
_entry.id   02c2f92ca2b9bb4ed64c9dfc43f3d6df
#
_cell.length_a   1.000
_cell.length_b   1.000
_cell.length_c   1.000
_cell.angle_alpha   90.00
_cell.angle_beta   90.00
_cell.angle_gamma   90.00
#
_symmetry.space_group_name_H-M   'P 1'
#
loop_
_entity.id
_entity.type
_entity.pdbx_description
1 polymer ?
#
loop_
_entity_poly.entity_id
_entity_poly.type
_entity_poly.pdbx_seq_one_letter_code
_entity_poly.pdbx_strand_id
1 'polypeptide(L)'
;MKQIRFILTLLLLVVAWPLVAQGDLVTIRGVVRDSQSGRVLQNVNLTIPASNIGTVSNSEGGFSLKVSAEALRGGIACSHLGYRNAYLSLDELKKNNYHVVAWMVPISVRVDEVAVYGGKARDIMLEAVSRIADNYPDHQSLYSAFYRETIQKRRNYIGISEAVMSLYKSPYTHREIYRDRVRMERGRRLVSQSVRDTVAVKIAGGPSLAIALDLVKNENEMLNAATLDFYDFELEDPVMLDSRMHFVVRARPLIQLDYALLKGRFYIDQERMSFTRAELELDLSDRDKAIAAVLRQRPAGLKVRLNEVSFIISYRNQGDFTYLNYIRSTFRFKCDWRRLLFSSPFTAVSEMVMVDRDDNAQRIEHKEAFRSSHIFYDVVDERWEEDYWQQYNIIEPTESLEEAVDKLRRRNQALQ
;
A
#
# COMPACT_ATOMS: atom_id res chain seq x y z
N MET A 1 41.91 -45.67 -19.11
CA MET A 1 40.85 -46.02 -18.11
C MET A 1 40.89 -45.21 -16.85
N LYS A 2 42.04 -44.85 -16.26
CA LYS A 2 42.08 -43.98 -15.04
C LYS A 2 41.63 -42.55 -15.28
N GLN A 3 41.92 -41.94 -16.42
CA GLN A 3 41.51 -40.57 -16.76
C GLN A 3 39.98 -40.42 -17.01
N ILE A 4 39.35 -41.45 -17.59
CA ILE A 4 37.91 -41.46 -17.84
C ILE A 4 37.13 -41.57 -16.51
N ARG A 5 37.65 -42.32 -15.55
CA ARG A 5 37.08 -42.41 -14.19
C ARG A 5 37.17 -41.08 -13.43
N PHE A 6 38.26 -40.33 -13.61
CA PHE A 6 38.45 -39.03 -12.98
C PHE A 6 37.49 -37.96 -13.56
N ILE A 7 37.30 -37.99 -14.88
CA ILE A 7 36.36 -37.09 -15.56
C ILE A 7 34.90 -37.40 -15.17
N LEU A 8 34.56 -38.71 -15.06
CA LEU A 8 33.20 -39.10 -14.60
C LEU A 8 32.93 -38.70 -13.13
N THR A 9 33.95 -38.77 -12.27
CA THR A 9 33.82 -38.37 -10.86
C THR A 9 33.74 -36.86 -10.73
N LEU A 10 34.44 -36.11 -11.58
CA LEU A 10 34.34 -34.63 -11.62
C LEU A 10 33.00 -34.18 -12.19
N LEU A 11 32.44 -34.89 -13.18
CA LEU A 11 31.10 -34.62 -13.73
C LEU A 11 29.97 -34.90 -12.70
N LEU A 12 30.14 -35.94 -11.87
CA LEU A 12 29.20 -36.25 -10.79
C LEU A 12 29.26 -35.24 -9.63
N LEU A 13 30.42 -34.60 -9.39
CA LEU A 13 30.56 -33.54 -8.40
C LEU A 13 29.94 -32.18 -8.87
N VAL A 14 29.90 -31.93 -10.16
CA VAL A 14 29.28 -30.71 -10.73
C VAL A 14 27.75 -30.80 -10.75
N VAL A 15 27.17 -32.01 -10.76
CA VAL A 15 25.69 -32.21 -10.71
C VAL A 15 25.16 -32.16 -9.28
N ALA A 16 26.02 -32.19 -8.26
CA ALA A 16 25.61 -31.92 -6.86
C ALA A 16 25.61 -30.41 -6.52
N TRP A 17 25.12 -29.58 -7.42
CA TRP A 17 24.64 -28.27 -6.98
C TRP A 17 23.48 -28.52 -6.00
N PRO A 18 23.50 -27.92 -4.81
CA PRO A 18 22.36 -28.04 -3.93
C PRO A 18 21.16 -27.57 -4.74
N LEU A 19 20.22 -28.46 -5.04
CA LEU A 19 18.83 -28.05 -5.17
C LEU A 19 18.57 -27.33 -3.84
N VAL A 20 18.63 -26.00 -3.84
CA VAL A 20 18.02 -25.20 -2.82
C VAL A 20 16.57 -25.65 -2.89
N ALA A 21 16.19 -26.54 -2.00
CA ALA A 21 14.81 -26.96 -1.84
C ALA A 21 14.06 -25.65 -1.59
N GLN A 22 13.34 -25.16 -2.59
CA GLN A 22 12.31 -24.17 -2.40
C GLN A 22 11.38 -24.84 -1.40
N GLY A 23 11.52 -24.45 -0.12
CA GLY A 23 10.69 -25.00 0.95
C GLY A 23 9.23 -24.82 0.52
N ASP A 24 8.42 -25.87 0.68
CA ASP A 24 7.03 -25.88 0.31
C ASP A 24 6.34 -24.64 0.89
N LEU A 25 5.88 -23.73 0.01
CA LEU A 25 5.16 -22.54 0.42
C LEU A 25 3.77 -22.94 0.85
N VAL A 26 3.40 -22.57 2.07
CA VAL A 26 2.05 -22.72 2.60
C VAL A 26 1.28 -21.44 2.28
N THR A 27 0.11 -21.56 1.68
CA THR A 27 -0.80 -20.45 1.44
C THR A 27 -1.90 -20.44 2.50
N ILE A 28 -1.94 -19.38 3.29
CA ILE A 28 -2.99 -19.13 4.26
C ILE A 28 -3.98 -18.14 3.64
N ARG A 29 -5.27 -18.49 3.66
CA ARG A 29 -6.36 -17.62 3.22
C ARG A 29 -7.36 -17.42 4.33
N GLY A 30 -8.03 -16.29 4.32
CA GLY A 30 -9.07 -16.05 5.31
C GLY A 30 -9.73 -14.70 5.16
N VAL A 31 -10.62 -14.43 6.12
CA VAL A 31 -11.34 -13.17 6.22
C VAL A 31 -11.18 -12.62 7.63
N VAL A 32 -10.95 -11.31 7.75
CA VAL A 32 -10.89 -10.62 9.04
C VAL A 32 -12.25 -9.98 9.32
N ARG A 33 -12.77 -10.18 10.53
CA ARG A 33 -14.08 -9.68 10.96
C ARG A 33 -14.04 -9.06 12.34
N ASP A 34 -14.88 -8.06 12.52
CA ASP A 34 -15.23 -7.49 13.83
C ASP A 34 -16.03 -8.51 14.64
N SER A 35 -15.58 -8.80 15.86
CA SER A 35 -16.20 -9.83 16.71
C SER A 35 -17.58 -9.43 17.26
N GLN A 36 -17.91 -8.14 17.32
CA GLN A 36 -19.17 -7.65 17.86
C GLN A 36 -20.21 -7.48 16.76
N SER A 37 -19.84 -6.86 15.63
CA SER A 37 -20.77 -6.56 14.55
C SER A 37 -20.80 -7.60 13.43
N GLY A 38 -19.81 -8.51 13.37
CA GLY A 38 -19.62 -9.46 12.28
C GLY A 38 -19.17 -8.85 10.96
N ARG A 39 -18.98 -7.52 10.90
CA ARG A 39 -18.57 -6.82 9.67
C ARG A 39 -17.14 -7.19 9.30
N VAL A 40 -16.88 -7.24 8.00
CA VAL A 40 -15.53 -7.43 7.48
C VAL A 40 -14.65 -6.20 7.78
N LEU A 41 -13.37 -6.43 8.03
CA LEU A 41 -12.38 -5.39 8.33
C LEU A 41 -11.36 -5.30 7.19
N GLN A 42 -11.34 -4.16 6.52
CA GLN A 42 -10.37 -3.83 5.48
C GLN A 42 -9.09 -3.23 6.07
N ASN A 43 -7.97 -3.34 5.36
CA ASN A 43 -6.68 -2.75 5.75
C ASN A 43 -6.18 -3.23 7.13
N VAL A 44 -6.54 -4.44 7.52
CA VAL A 44 -5.93 -5.11 8.67
C VAL A 44 -4.53 -5.55 8.29
N ASN A 45 -3.54 -5.21 9.08
CA ASN A 45 -2.18 -5.71 8.89
C ASN A 45 -2.11 -7.17 9.37
N LEU A 46 -1.64 -8.06 8.51
CA LEU A 46 -1.38 -9.47 8.82
C LEU A 46 0.11 -9.71 8.66
N THR A 47 0.77 -10.14 9.71
CA THR A 47 2.24 -10.26 9.75
C THR A 47 2.67 -11.58 10.37
N ILE A 48 3.78 -12.10 9.92
CA ILE A 48 4.45 -13.21 10.58
C ILE A 48 5.37 -12.62 11.66
N PRO A 49 5.16 -12.91 12.96
CA PRO A 49 6.01 -12.41 14.02
C PRO A 49 7.49 -12.73 13.81
N ALA A 50 8.36 -11.81 14.18
CA ALA A 50 9.81 -11.91 14.00
C ALA A 50 10.29 -12.08 12.53
N SER A 51 9.45 -11.72 11.55
CA SER A 51 9.83 -11.70 10.14
C SER A 51 9.44 -10.38 9.48
N ASN A 52 9.92 -10.17 8.24
CA ASN A 52 9.54 -9.01 7.42
C ASN A 52 8.28 -9.29 6.59
N ILE A 53 7.76 -10.52 6.61
CA ILE A 53 6.66 -10.98 5.77
C ILE A 53 5.32 -10.48 6.29
N GLY A 54 4.51 -9.94 5.40
CA GLY A 54 3.16 -9.49 5.74
C GLY A 54 2.29 -9.20 4.52
N THR A 55 1.03 -8.90 4.79
CA THR A 55 0.04 -8.45 3.81
C THR A 55 -1.03 -7.60 4.50
N VAL A 56 -2.02 -7.13 3.76
CA VAL A 56 -3.21 -6.44 4.30
C VAL A 56 -4.48 -7.09 3.80
N SER A 57 -5.56 -7.00 4.60
CA SER A 57 -6.88 -7.43 4.15
C SER A 57 -7.46 -6.46 3.13
N ASN A 58 -8.14 -7.00 2.11
CA ASN A 58 -8.82 -6.25 1.06
C ASN A 58 -10.14 -5.60 1.57
N SER A 59 -10.89 -4.94 0.69
CA SER A 59 -12.13 -4.26 1.05
C SER A 59 -13.28 -5.18 1.50
N GLU A 60 -13.18 -6.48 1.24
CA GLU A 60 -14.11 -7.52 1.71
C GLU A 60 -13.54 -8.29 2.91
N GLY A 61 -12.46 -7.77 3.54
CA GLY A 61 -11.77 -8.38 4.68
C GLY A 61 -10.92 -9.60 4.32
N GLY A 62 -10.90 -10.01 3.06
CA GLY A 62 -10.17 -11.15 2.56
C GLY A 62 -8.66 -10.93 2.59
N PHE A 63 -7.88 -11.99 2.84
CA PHE A 63 -6.43 -11.96 2.78
C PHE A 63 -5.87 -13.30 2.28
N SER A 64 -4.67 -13.22 1.69
CA SER A 64 -3.85 -14.36 1.33
C SER A 64 -2.40 -14.08 1.71
N LEU A 65 -1.76 -15.03 2.37
CA LEU A 65 -0.37 -14.94 2.79
C LEU A 65 0.34 -16.26 2.45
N LYS A 66 1.42 -16.16 1.66
CA LYS A 66 2.26 -17.28 1.26
C LYS A 66 3.57 -17.21 2.01
N VAL A 67 3.90 -18.25 2.75
CA VAL A 67 5.10 -18.30 3.58
C VAL A 67 5.66 -19.71 3.62
N SER A 68 6.95 -19.85 3.91
CA SER A 68 7.52 -21.16 4.20
C SER A 68 6.93 -21.74 5.49
N ALA A 69 6.81 -23.05 5.56
CA ALA A 69 6.32 -23.73 6.76
C ALA A 69 7.17 -23.42 8.01
N GLU A 70 8.45 -23.09 7.81
CA GLU A 70 9.35 -22.69 8.88
C GLU A 70 9.01 -21.29 9.43
N ALA A 71 8.82 -20.30 8.56
CA ALA A 71 8.44 -18.94 8.96
C ALA A 71 7.09 -18.92 9.68
N LEU A 72 6.17 -19.81 9.29
CA LEU A 72 4.83 -19.90 9.87
C LEU A 72 4.80 -20.43 11.32
N ARG A 73 5.91 -20.94 11.87
CA ARG A 73 5.95 -21.43 13.27
C ARG A 73 5.51 -20.36 14.27
N GLY A 74 5.73 -19.10 13.98
CA GLY A 74 5.29 -17.96 14.79
C GLY A 74 3.80 -17.61 14.65
N GLY A 75 3.01 -18.33 13.84
CA GLY A 75 1.62 -17.97 13.55
C GLY A 75 1.47 -16.67 12.78
N ILE A 76 0.28 -16.04 12.85
CA ILE A 76 -0.02 -14.77 12.20
C ILE A 76 -0.55 -13.79 13.23
N ALA A 77 0.03 -12.60 13.29
CA ALA A 77 -0.49 -11.48 14.07
C ALA A 77 -1.34 -10.58 13.17
N CYS A 78 -2.52 -10.18 13.67
CA CYS A 78 -3.43 -9.25 13.00
C CYS A 78 -3.53 -7.98 13.84
N SER A 79 -3.28 -6.80 13.24
CA SER A 79 -3.44 -5.52 13.91
C SER A 79 -4.28 -4.55 13.07
N HIS A 80 -5.14 -3.79 13.74
CA HIS A 80 -6.02 -2.81 13.11
C HIS A 80 -6.33 -1.65 14.06
N LEU A 81 -6.55 -0.47 13.48
CA LEU A 81 -6.87 0.75 14.21
C LEU A 81 -8.16 0.58 15.02
N GLY A 82 -8.09 0.81 16.34
CA GLY A 82 -9.24 0.69 17.25
C GLY A 82 -9.57 -0.74 17.68
N TYR A 83 -8.68 -1.70 17.42
CA TYR A 83 -8.89 -3.10 17.77
C TYR A 83 -7.72 -3.66 18.60
N ARG A 84 -8.05 -4.65 19.43
CA ARG A 84 -7.05 -5.50 20.07
C ARG A 84 -6.41 -6.38 19.01
N ASN A 85 -5.09 -6.54 19.09
CA ASN A 85 -4.38 -7.48 18.23
C ASN A 85 -4.97 -8.89 18.38
N ALA A 86 -5.21 -9.55 17.25
CA ALA A 86 -5.57 -10.96 17.20
C ALA A 86 -4.36 -11.77 16.77
N TYR A 87 -4.32 -13.04 17.21
CA TYR A 87 -3.24 -13.95 16.90
C TYR A 87 -3.80 -15.28 16.46
N LEU A 88 -3.39 -15.77 15.30
CA LEU A 88 -3.74 -17.06 14.74
C LEU A 88 -2.55 -18.01 14.93
N SER A 89 -2.70 -18.99 15.81
CA SER A 89 -1.65 -19.97 16.09
C SER A 89 -1.48 -20.96 14.92
N LEU A 90 -0.29 -21.56 14.80
CA LEU A 90 -0.02 -22.59 13.80
C LEU A 90 -0.99 -23.77 13.89
N ASP A 91 -1.37 -24.19 15.11
CA ASP A 91 -2.30 -25.29 15.33
C ASP A 91 -3.72 -24.97 14.83
N GLU A 92 -4.17 -23.72 15.08
CA GLU A 92 -5.43 -23.21 14.56
C GLU A 92 -5.44 -23.17 13.03
N LEU A 93 -4.36 -22.70 12.42
CA LEU A 93 -4.18 -22.66 10.97
C LEU A 93 -4.23 -24.05 10.36
N LYS A 94 -3.50 -25.01 10.92
CA LYS A 94 -3.50 -26.41 10.47
C LYS A 94 -4.86 -27.08 10.63
N LYS A 95 -5.52 -26.88 11.79
CA LYS A 95 -6.84 -27.46 12.07
C LYS A 95 -7.88 -27.03 11.04
N ASN A 96 -7.76 -25.82 10.50
CA ASN A 96 -8.68 -25.26 9.52
C ASN A 96 -8.16 -25.34 8.08
N ASN A 97 -7.20 -26.23 7.79
CA ASN A 97 -6.60 -26.37 6.46
C ASN A 97 -6.12 -25.02 5.87
N TYR A 98 -5.57 -24.15 6.72
CA TYR A 98 -5.11 -22.81 6.36
C TYR A 98 -6.18 -21.87 5.78
N HIS A 99 -7.46 -22.16 6.03
CA HIS A 99 -8.59 -21.27 5.73
C HIS A 99 -9.22 -20.81 7.04
N VAL A 100 -9.09 -19.52 7.39
CA VAL A 100 -9.43 -19.04 8.73
C VAL A 100 -10.28 -17.77 8.70
N VAL A 101 -11.04 -17.58 9.77
CA VAL A 101 -11.69 -16.30 10.07
C VAL A 101 -10.99 -15.70 11.28
N ALA A 102 -10.31 -14.57 11.07
CA ALA A 102 -9.68 -13.81 12.14
C ALA A 102 -10.72 -12.88 12.77
N TRP A 103 -11.04 -13.08 14.04
CA TRP A 103 -11.97 -12.24 14.79
C TRP A 103 -11.20 -11.20 15.58
N MET A 104 -11.46 -9.92 15.34
CA MET A 104 -10.85 -8.81 16.06
C MET A 104 -11.84 -8.16 17.03
N VAL A 105 -11.38 -7.88 18.23
CA VAL A 105 -12.19 -7.27 19.29
C VAL A 105 -12.00 -5.76 19.27
N PRO A 106 -13.06 -4.97 19.04
CA PRO A 106 -12.94 -3.51 19.08
C PRO A 106 -12.63 -3.03 20.51
N ILE A 107 -11.82 -1.99 20.64
CA ILE A 107 -11.45 -1.36 21.90
C ILE A 107 -12.01 0.07 21.89
N SER A 108 -12.79 0.40 22.91
CA SER A 108 -13.15 1.79 23.22
C SER A 108 -12.16 2.31 24.27
N VAL A 109 -11.43 3.34 23.93
CA VAL A 109 -10.56 4.05 24.87
C VAL A 109 -11.40 5.10 25.57
N ARG A 110 -11.40 5.10 26.93
CA ARG A 110 -12.02 6.19 27.70
C ARG A 110 -11.03 7.34 27.82
N VAL A 111 -11.52 8.55 27.64
CA VAL A 111 -10.73 9.79 27.71
C VAL A 111 -10.05 9.97 29.04
N ASP A 112 -10.60 9.40 30.13
CA ASP A 112 -10.06 9.48 31.50
C ASP A 112 -8.72 8.75 31.69
N GLU A 113 -8.34 7.87 30.76
CA GLU A 113 -7.06 7.14 30.76
C GLU A 113 -5.95 7.86 30.00
N VAL A 114 -6.28 8.98 29.35
CA VAL A 114 -5.28 9.77 28.62
C VAL A 114 -4.47 10.56 29.65
N ALA A 115 -3.23 10.15 29.86
CA ALA A 115 -2.26 10.96 30.56
C ALA A 115 -2.29 12.36 29.94
N VAL A 116 -2.54 13.39 30.77
CA VAL A 116 -2.64 14.78 30.33
C VAL A 116 -1.29 15.19 29.75
N TYR A 117 -1.11 14.92 28.46
CA TYR A 117 -0.09 15.60 27.68
C TYR A 117 -0.58 17.04 27.54
N GLY A 118 -0.06 17.92 28.40
CA GLY A 118 -0.38 19.35 28.38
C GLY A 118 0.17 20.07 27.15
N GLY A 119 0.62 19.29 26.13
CA GLY A 119 1.14 19.80 24.88
C GLY A 119 0.01 20.12 23.91
N LYS A 120 0.12 21.24 23.21
CA LYS A 120 -0.76 21.58 22.09
C LYS A 120 -0.53 20.54 20.98
N ALA A 121 -1.55 20.23 20.19
CA ALA A 121 -1.47 19.28 19.06
C ALA A 121 -0.28 19.58 18.12
N ARG A 122 0.06 20.87 17.98
CA ARG A 122 1.23 21.31 17.22
C ARG A 122 2.57 20.86 17.83
N ASP A 123 2.70 20.83 19.14
CA ASP A 123 3.94 20.42 19.83
C ASP A 123 4.16 18.91 19.64
N ILE A 124 3.08 18.11 19.67
CA ILE A 124 3.13 16.66 19.35
C ILE A 124 3.62 16.45 17.93
N MET A 125 3.11 17.22 16.97
CA MET A 125 3.56 17.13 15.55
C MET A 125 5.04 17.51 15.41
N LEU A 126 5.50 18.59 16.07
CA LEU A 126 6.88 19.03 16.04
C LEU A 126 7.82 17.99 16.65
N GLU A 127 7.45 17.41 17.80
CA GLU A 127 8.23 16.35 18.41
C GLU A 127 8.28 15.11 17.53
N ALA A 128 7.16 14.65 16.99
CA ALA A 128 7.12 13.51 16.09
C ALA A 128 7.99 13.72 14.83
N VAL A 129 7.98 14.93 14.25
CA VAL A 129 8.85 15.28 13.12
C VAL A 129 10.33 15.26 13.54
N SER A 130 10.68 15.77 14.72
CA SER A 130 12.05 15.76 15.21
C SER A 130 12.61 14.36 15.46
N ARG A 131 11.73 13.39 15.78
CA ARG A 131 12.08 11.98 16.05
C ARG A 131 12.14 11.11 14.79
N ILE A 132 11.92 11.66 13.59
CA ILE A 132 11.93 10.86 12.37
C ILE A 132 13.27 10.15 12.17
N ALA A 133 14.38 10.83 12.39
CA ALA A 133 15.71 10.24 12.23
C ALA A 133 16.00 9.08 13.20
N ASP A 134 15.38 9.11 14.38
CA ASP A 134 15.56 8.10 15.42
C ASP A 134 14.63 6.89 15.22
N ASN A 135 13.40 7.14 14.72
CA ASN A 135 12.33 6.15 14.66
C ASN A 135 12.27 5.37 13.36
N TYR A 136 12.92 5.85 12.29
CA TYR A 136 12.87 5.22 10.97
C TYR A 136 14.25 4.76 10.52
N PRO A 137 14.35 3.78 9.60
CA PRO A 137 15.63 3.17 9.25
C PRO A 137 16.72 4.18 8.86
N ASP A 138 17.86 4.07 9.50
CA ASP A 138 19.10 4.80 9.19
C ASP A 138 19.95 4.11 8.11
N HIS A 139 19.49 2.96 7.63
CA HIS A 139 20.10 2.12 6.61
C HIS A 139 19.18 1.96 5.39
N GLN A 140 19.75 1.47 4.31
CA GLN A 140 19.01 1.17 3.09
C GLN A 140 18.29 -0.17 3.19
N SER A 141 17.14 -0.29 2.52
CA SER A 141 16.37 -1.52 2.48
C SER A 141 15.79 -1.75 1.07
N LEU A 142 15.65 -3.01 0.68
CA LEU A 142 14.92 -3.42 -0.52
C LEU A 142 13.63 -4.12 -0.10
N TYR A 143 12.50 -3.52 -0.44
CA TYR A 143 11.21 -4.13 -0.22
C TYR A 143 10.76 -4.91 -1.45
N SER A 144 10.18 -6.06 -1.21
CA SER A 144 9.25 -6.68 -2.15
C SER A 144 7.87 -6.10 -1.92
N ALA A 145 7.25 -5.57 -2.96
CA ALA A 145 5.94 -4.93 -2.86
C ALA A 145 4.99 -5.46 -3.92
N PHE A 146 3.70 -5.52 -3.60
CA PHE A 146 2.64 -5.72 -4.57
C PHE A 146 1.92 -4.41 -4.82
N TYR A 147 1.71 -4.09 -6.09
CA TYR A 147 1.03 -2.88 -6.54
C TYR A 147 -0.17 -3.21 -7.41
N ARG A 148 -1.31 -2.59 -7.16
CA ARG A 148 -2.54 -2.73 -7.95
C ARG A 148 -3.14 -1.37 -8.25
N GLU A 149 -3.55 -1.17 -9.51
CA GLU A 149 -4.44 -0.08 -9.93
C GLU A 149 -5.73 -0.64 -10.48
N THR A 150 -6.84 -0.09 -10.05
CA THR A 150 -8.16 -0.40 -10.58
C THR A 150 -8.87 0.87 -11.03
N ILE A 151 -9.57 0.79 -12.15
CA ILE A 151 -10.39 1.88 -12.65
C ILE A 151 -11.81 1.38 -12.85
N GLN A 152 -12.75 2.06 -12.23
CA GLN A 152 -14.17 1.82 -12.37
C GLN A 152 -14.85 2.99 -13.07
N LYS A 153 -15.79 2.68 -13.95
CA LYS A 153 -16.77 3.62 -14.49
C LYS A 153 -18.14 3.27 -13.92
N ARG A 154 -18.69 4.17 -13.09
CA ARG A 154 -19.85 3.86 -12.25
C ARG A 154 -19.49 2.73 -11.26
N ARG A 155 -20.05 1.52 -11.45
CA ARG A 155 -19.79 0.30 -10.64
C ARG A 155 -19.06 -0.79 -11.42
N ASN A 156 -18.72 -0.55 -12.70
CA ASN A 156 -18.07 -1.56 -13.53
C ASN A 156 -16.57 -1.30 -13.62
N TYR A 157 -15.77 -2.31 -13.34
CA TYR A 157 -14.35 -2.26 -13.63
C TYR A 157 -14.11 -2.16 -15.13
N ILE A 158 -13.27 -1.24 -15.53
CA ILE A 158 -12.86 -1.01 -16.93
C ILE A 158 -11.36 -1.16 -17.13
N GLY A 159 -10.60 -1.22 -16.06
CA GLY A 159 -9.16 -1.46 -16.07
C GLY A 159 -8.68 -2.00 -14.74
N ILE A 160 -7.80 -2.99 -14.80
CA ILE A 160 -7.11 -3.61 -13.68
C ILE A 160 -5.67 -3.80 -14.11
N SER A 161 -4.72 -3.27 -13.35
CA SER A 161 -3.28 -3.44 -13.59
C SER A 161 -2.61 -3.81 -12.28
N GLU A 162 -1.77 -4.83 -12.30
CA GLU A 162 -1.09 -5.36 -11.12
C GLU A 162 0.38 -5.59 -11.41
N ALA A 163 1.24 -5.42 -10.42
CA ALA A 163 2.64 -5.78 -10.51
C ALA A 163 3.25 -6.15 -9.16
N VAL A 164 4.24 -7.03 -9.22
CA VAL A 164 5.24 -7.22 -8.16
C VAL A 164 6.38 -6.26 -8.44
N MET A 165 6.82 -5.57 -7.41
CA MET A 165 7.81 -4.50 -7.46
C MET A 165 8.95 -4.77 -6.48
N SER A 166 10.16 -4.37 -6.85
CA SER A 166 11.24 -4.12 -5.92
C SER A 166 11.31 -2.63 -5.62
N LEU A 167 11.26 -2.25 -4.36
CA LEU A 167 11.35 -0.86 -3.91
C LEU A 167 12.62 -0.69 -3.08
N TYR A 168 13.60 0.01 -3.64
CA TYR A 168 14.77 0.46 -2.90
C TYR A 168 14.43 1.72 -2.13
N LYS A 169 14.60 1.66 -0.81
CA LYS A 169 14.48 2.80 0.09
C LYS A 169 15.85 3.18 0.64
N SER A 170 16.22 4.43 0.46
CA SER A 170 17.39 5.02 1.07
C SER A 170 17.15 5.35 2.54
N PRO A 171 18.20 5.54 3.38
CA PRO A 171 18.04 5.88 4.80
C PRO A 171 17.10 7.07 5.02
N TYR A 172 16.28 7.01 6.06
CA TYR A 172 15.38 8.12 6.45
C TYR A 172 16.11 9.30 7.09
N THR A 173 17.36 9.13 7.50
CA THR A 173 18.23 10.23 7.93
C THR A 173 18.40 11.31 6.87
N HIS A 174 18.30 10.92 5.59
CA HIS A 174 18.20 11.82 4.45
C HIS A 174 16.80 11.71 3.87
N ARG A 175 15.92 12.65 4.18
CA ARG A 175 14.51 12.64 3.77
C ARG A 175 14.30 13.01 2.31
N GLU A 176 15.20 12.58 1.45
CA GLU A 176 15.25 12.86 0.02
C GLU A 176 14.57 11.73 -0.76
N ILE A 177 13.28 11.88 -0.99
CA ILE A 177 12.43 10.86 -1.66
C ILE A 177 12.91 10.49 -3.08
N TYR A 178 13.60 11.38 -3.78
CA TYR A 178 14.14 11.14 -5.11
C TYR A 178 15.29 10.12 -5.14
N ARG A 179 15.84 9.75 -3.99
CA ARG A 179 16.82 8.66 -3.87
C ARG A 179 16.18 7.28 -3.88
N ASP A 180 14.90 7.20 -3.52
CA ASP A 180 14.14 5.97 -3.55
C ASP A 180 13.82 5.57 -4.99
N ARG A 181 13.81 4.29 -5.27
CA ARG A 181 13.60 3.76 -6.62
C ARG A 181 12.73 2.53 -6.59
N VAL A 182 11.87 2.42 -7.57
CA VAL A 182 11.03 1.25 -7.76
C VAL A 182 11.33 0.62 -9.11
N ARG A 183 11.44 -0.72 -9.13
CA ARG A 183 11.58 -1.53 -10.33
C ARG A 183 10.40 -2.50 -10.39
N MET A 184 9.82 -2.64 -11.58
CA MET A 184 8.80 -3.63 -11.83
C MET A 184 9.48 -4.96 -12.16
N GLU A 185 9.18 -5.99 -11.36
CA GLU A 185 9.71 -7.35 -11.59
C GLU A 185 8.80 -8.10 -12.56
N ARG A 186 7.50 -8.01 -12.33
CA ARG A 186 6.50 -8.67 -13.13
C ARG A 186 5.17 -7.92 -13.05
N GLY A 187 4.45 -7.81 -14.15
CA GLY A 187 3.17 -7.10 -14.18
C GLY A 187 2.18 -7.71 -15.16
N ARG A 188 0.90 -7.48 -14.93
CA ARG A 188 -0.19 -7.87 -15.81
C ARG A 188 -1.27 -6.80 -15.83
N ARG A 189 -2.00 -6.68 -16.93
CA ARG A 189 -3.15 -5.80 -17.01
C ARG A 189 -4.32 -6.43 -17.80
N LEU A 190 -5.52 -6.02 -17.44
CA LEU A 190 -6.74 -6.33 -18.14
C LEU A 190 -7.56 -5.05 -18.29
N VAL A 191 -7.95 -4.73 -19.51
CA VAL A 191 -8.64 -3.48 -19.84
C VAL A 191 -9.80 -3.74 -20.75
N SER A 192 -10.86 -2.94 -20.57
CA SER A 192 -11.99 -2.93 -21.51
C SER A 192 -11.56 -2.42 -22.88
N GLN A 193 -11.74 -3.21 -23.92
CA GLN A 193 -11.50 -2.82 -25.32
C GLN A 193 -12.63 -1.97 -25.92
N SER A 194 -13.69 -1.72 -25.15
CA SER A 194 -14.80 -0.89 -25.60
C SER A 194 -14.42 0.58 -25.66
N VAL A 195 -14.58 1.21 -26.82
CA VAL A 195 -14.36 2.66 -27.03
C VAL A 195 -15.17 3.51 -26.03
N ARG A 196 -16.33 3.02 -25.57
CA ARG A 196 -17.19 3.70 -24.59
C ARG A 196 -16.58 3.74 -23.19
N ASP A 197 -15.60 2.89 -22.89
CA ASP A 197 -14.96 2.77 -21.58
C ASP A 197 -13.61 3.47 -21.51
N THR A 198 -13.19 4.13 -22.59
CA THR A 198 -11.91 4.86 -22.62
C THR A 198 -11.89 5.96 -21.56
N VAL A 199 -10.91 5.91 -20.65
CA VAL A 199 -10.62 6.99 -19.72
C VAL A 199 -9.79 8.04 -20.44
N ALA A 200 -10.40 9.17 -20.75
CA ALA A 200 -9.77 10.22 -21.52
C ALA A 200 -8.76 11.06 -20.72
N VAL A 201 -8.60 10.81 -19.42
CA VAL A 201 -7.70 11.56 -18.54
C VAL A 201 -6.57 10.67 -18.04
N LYS A 202 -5.36 11.20 -18.05
CA LYS A 202 -4.21 10.57 -17.40
C LYS A 202 -4.06 11.19 -16.01
N ILE A 203 -4.43 10.43 -14.99
CA ILE A 203 -4.27 10.81 -13.59
C ILE A 203 -2.80 10.60 -13.21
N ALA A 204 -2.27 11.50 -12.38
CA ALA A 204 -0.99 11.25 -11.73
C ALA A 204 -1.13 9.94 -10.91
N GLY A 205 -0.34 8.95 -11.22
CA GLY A 205 -0.44 7.62 -10.63
C GLY A 205 0.81 6.81 -10.85
N GLY A 206 0.68 5.53 -10.60
CA GLY A 206 1.76 4.58 -10.71
C GLY A 206 2.60 4.46 -9.44
N PRO A 207 3.50 3.47 -9.44
CA PRO A 207 4.30 3.16 -8.25
C PRO A 207 5.21 4.31 -7.82
N SER A 208 5.65 5.18 -8.75
CA SER A 208 6.45 6.37 -8.39
C SER A 208 5.66 7.40 -7.59
N LEU A 209 4.36 7.58 -7.87
CA LEU A 209 3.52 8.44 -7.04
C LEU A 209 3.24 7.78 -5.69
N ALA A 210 2.99 6.46 -5.68
CA ALA A 210 2.75 5.75 -4.44
C ALA A 210 3.90 5.95 -3.46
N ILE A 211 5.16 5.76 -3.89
CA ILE A 211 6.32 6.00 -3.01
C ILE A 211 6.53 7.46 -2.64
N ALA A 212 6.14 8.42 -3.49
CA ALA A 212 6.22 9.85 -3.17
C ALA A 212 5.25 10.25 -2.04
N LEU A 213 4.23 9.44 -1.78
CA LEU A 213 3.30 9.60 -0.65
C LEU A 213 3.87 9.10 0.70
N ASP A 214 5.10 8.57 0.74
CA ASP A 214 5.80 8.34 2.00
C ASP A 214 6.15 9.69 2.65
N LEU A 215 5.20 10.25 3.38
CA LEU A 215 5.28 11.59 3.97
C LEU A 215 6.44 11.73 4.93
N VAL A 216 6.78 10.66 5.65
CA VAL A 216 7.91 10.66 6.59
C VAL A 216 9.22 10.82 5.85
N LYS A 217 9.33 10.21 4.67
CA LYS A 217 10.50 10.28 3.81
C LYS A 217 10.54 11.55 2.95
N ASN A 218 9.38 12.09 2.59
CA ASN A 218 9.25 13.24 1.72
C ASN A 218 9.20 14.55 2.50
N GLU A 219 10.35 15.16 2.74
CA GLU A 219 10.45 16.42 3.50
C GLU A 219 9.78 17.62 2.80
N ASN A 220 9.55 17.54 1.49
CA ASN A 220 8.93 18.64 0.73
C ASN A 220 7.40 18.68 0.90
N GLU A 221 6.83 17.69 1.58
CA GLU A 221 5.39 17.62 1.87
C GLU A 221 5.07 18.19 3.26
N MET A 222 4.10 17.63 3.96
CA MET A 222 3.55 18.18 5.22
C MET A 222 4.47 18.09 6.44
N LEU A 223 5.36 17.08 6.50
CA LEU A 223 6.11 16.76 7.72
C LEU A 223 7.51 17.43 7.75
N ASN A 224 7.51 18.74 7.63
CA ASN A 224 8.67 19.59 7.77
C ASN A 224 8.34 20.74 8.73
N ALA A 225 9.27 21.15 9.60
CA ALA A 225 9.04 22.20 10.59
C ALA A 225 8.49 23.51 9.99
N ALA A 226 8.95 23.88 8.79
CA ALA A 226 8.46 25.07 8.09
C ALA A 226 7.04 24.90 7.51
N THR A 227 6.71 23.71 7.03
CA THR A 227 5.38 23.45 6.45
C THR A 227 4.30 23.24 7.51
N LEU A 228 4.68 22.86 8.75
CA LEU A 228 3.72 22.77 9.86
C LEU A 228 3.08 24.13 10.18
N ASP A 229 3.70 25.25 9.87
CA ASP A 229 3.13 26.59 10.05
C ASP A 229 1.95 26.89 9.11
N PHE A 230 1.79 26.06 8.07
CA PHE A 230 0.67 26.18 7.12
C PHE A 230 -0.64 25.56 7.64
N TYR A 231 -0.58 24.89 8.81
CA TYR A 231 -1.67 24.08 9.32
C TYR A 231 -2.09 24.45 10.74
N ASP A 232 -3.40 24.37 10.97
CA ASP A 232 -4.02 24.27 12.29
C ASP A 232 -4.09 22.80 12.69
N PHE A 233 -3.73 22.51 13.96
CA PHE A 233 -3.72 21.17 14.51
C PHE A 233 -4.68 21.05 15.69
N GLU A 234 -5.51 20.01 15.64
CA GLU A 234 -6.49 19.67 16.67
C GLU A 234 -6.23 18.24 17.16
N LEU A 235 -6.18 18.05 18.48
CA LEU A 235 -6.06 16.73 19.09
C LEU A 235 -7.46 16.10 19.19
N GLU A 236 -7.64 14.92 18.63
CA GLU A 236 -8.84 14.09 18.74
C GLU A 236 -8.65 13.00 19.80
N ASP A 237 -9.70 12.23 20.08
CA ASP A 237 -9.63 11.10 21.02
C ASP A 237 -8.56 10.10 20.59
N PRO A 238 -7.73 9.62 21.53
CA PRO A 238 -6.67 8.68 21.24
C PRO A 238 -7.23 7.33 20.82
N VAL A 239 -6.42 6.55 20.12
CA VAL A 239 -6.82 5.25 19.60
C VAL A 239 -5.74 4.20 19.84
N MET A 240 -6.17 2.95 19.97
CA MET A 240 -5.25 1.82 20.02
C MET A 240 -4.90 1.36 18.61
N LEU A 241 -3.61 1.16 18.34
CA LEU A 241 -3.09 0.51 17.14
C LEU A 241 -1.88 -0.32 17.54
N ASP A 242 -1.84 -1.56 17.10
CA ASP A 242 -0.74 -2.50 17.39
C ASP A 242 -0.41 -2.60 18.89
N SER A 243 -1.46 -2.68 19.72
CA SER A 243 -1.41 -2.75 21.18
C SER A 243 -0.74 -1.53 21.85
N ARG A 244 -0.62 -0.40 21.17
CA ARG A 244 -0.07 0.86 21.65
C ARG A 244 -1.05 2.00 21.52
N MET A 245 -1.01 2.95 22.44
CA MET A 245 -1.82 4.16 22.37
C MET A 245 -1.23 5.14 21.38
N HIS A 246 -2.11 5.77 20.61
CA HIS A 246 -1.74 6.76 19.61
C HIS A 246 -2.46 8.07 19.84
N PHE A 247 -1.73 9.17 19.72
CA PHE A 247 -2.35 10.47 19.49
C PHE A 247 -2.99 10.50 18.10
N VAL A 248 -4.16 11.10 18.02
CA VAL A 248 -4.83 11.38 16.74
C VAL A 248 -4.81 12.90 16.55
N VAL A 249 -3.98 13.37 15.63
CA VAL A 249 -3.84 14.79 15.34
C VAL A 249 -4.47 15.10 13.99
N ARG A 250 -5.52 15.91 14.00
CA ARG A 250 -6.15 16.45 12.79
C ARG A 250 -5.39 17.67 12.32
N ALA A 251 -5.04 17.72 11.02
CA ALA A 251 -4.41 18.85 10.37
C ALA A 251 -5.36 19.50 9.35
N ARG A 252 -5.50 20.83 9.41
CA ARG A 252 -6.29 21.64 8.47
C ARG A 252 -5.44 22.79 7.93
N PRO A 253 -5.44 23.06 6.61
CA PRO A 253 -4.74 24.23 6.06
C PRO A 253 -5.24 25.53 6.66
N LEU A 254 -4.31 26.40 7.09
CA LEU A 254 -4.56 27.78 7.54
C LEU A 254 -4.40 28.78 6.39
N ILE A 255 -3.62 28.43 5.38
CA ILE A 255 -3.23 29.34 4.30
C ILE A 255 -3.61 28.74 2.94
N GLN A 256 -3.67 29.60 1.93
CA GLN A 256 -3.83 29.19 0.55
C GLN A 256 -2.51 29.42 -0.19
N LEU A 257 -2.01 28.37 -0.85
CA LEU A 257 -0.83 28.42 -1.69
C LEU A 257 -1.22 28.30 -3.18
N ASP A 258 -0.25 28.37 -4.08
CA ASP A 258 -0.47 28.20 -5.53
C ASP A 258 -0.80 26.75 -5.92
N TYR A 259 -0.73 25.83 -4.99
CA TYR A 259 -1.12 24.43 -5.13
C TYR A 259 -2.11 24.02 -4.03
N ALA A 260 -2.81 22.91 -4.26
CA ALA A 260 -3.75 22.36 -3.28
C ALA A 260 -3.01 21.63 -2.17
N LEU A 261 -3.38 21.94 -0.91
CA LEU A 261 -2.80 21.32 0.28
C LEU A 261 -3.57 20.04 0.65
N LEU A 262 -2.90 19.16 1.41
CA LEU A 262 -3.51 18.00 2.05
C LEU A 262 -4.10 18.41 3.41
N LYS A 263 -5.14 17.69 3.84
CA LYS A 263 -5.75 17.79 5.17
C LYS A 263 -6.11 16.40 5.66
N GLY A 264 -6.23 16.19 6.96
CA GLY A 264 -6.63 14.88 7.49
C GLY A 264 -6.07 14.59 8.87
N ARG A 265 -5.78 13.31 9.14
CA ARG A 265 -5.38 12.82 10.46
C ARG A 265 -4.04 12.13 10.41
N PHE A 266 -3.25 12.37 11.44
CA PHE A 266 -2.01 11.65 11.75
C PHE A 266 -2.19 10.84 13.02
N TYR A 267 -1.72 9.60 13.00
CA TYR A 267 -1.71 8.68 14.12
C TYR A 267 -0.25 8.53 14.59
N ILE A 268 0.03 8.95 15.81
CA ILE A 268 1.38 9.06 16.36
C ILE A 268 1.47 8.18 17.59
N ASP A 269 2.36 7.20 17.58
CA ASP A 269 2.65 6.34 18.72
C ASP A 269 3.08 7.20 19.93
N GLN A 270 2.40 7.08 21.06
CA GLN A 270 2.64 7.93 22.23
C GLN A 270 3.99 7.69 22.91
N GLU A 271 4.54 6.48 22.80
CA GLU A 271 5.81 6.12 23.43
C GLU A 271 7.00 6.53 22.57
N ARG A 272 6.91 6.26 21.26
CA ARG A 272 8.01 6.50 20.32
C ARG A 272 7.96 7.87 19.66
N MET A 273 6.80 8.51 19.65
CA MET A 273 6.52 9.70 18.86
C MET A 273 6.76 9.46 17.37
N SER A 274 6.44 8.25 16.87
CA SER A 274 6.53 7.87 15.46
C SER A 274 5.18 7.94 14.78
N PHE A 275 5.15 8.42 13.52
CA PHE A 275 3.96 8.35 12.67
C PHE A 275 3.72 6.90 12.26
N THR A 276 2.59 6.32 12.62
CA THR A 276 2.25 4.93 12.26
C THR A 276 1.18 4.87 11.19
N ARG A 277 0.38 5.95 11.04
CA ARG A 277 -0.64 6.05 10.00
C ARG A 277 -0.92 7.51 9.67
N ALA A 278 -1.27 7.78 8.42
CA ALA A 278 -1.86 9.04 7.98
C ALA A 278 -3.08 8.76 7.09
N GLU A 279 -4.16 9.49 7.31
CA GLU A 279 -5.38 9.47 6.50
C GLU A 279 -5.63 10.89 6.02
N LEU A 280 -5.34 11.13 4.74
CA LEU A 280 -5.31 12.45 4.17
C LEU A 280 -6.24 12.59 2.98
N GLU A 281 -6.69 13.81 2.77
CA GLU A 281 -7.50 14.22 1.62
C GLU A 281 -6.89 15.47 1.00
N LEU A 282 -6.95 15.58 -0.32
CA LEU A 282 -6.62 16.81 -1.02
C LEU A 282 -7.71 17.86 -0.76
N ASP A 283 -7.32 19.08 -0.43
CA ASP A 283 -8.28 20.17 -0.32
C ASP A 283 -8.83 20.54 -1.71
N LEU A 284 -10.14 20.33 -1.89
CA LEU A 284 -10.87 20.59 -3.14
C LEU A 284 -11.57 21.96 -3.17
N SER A 285 -11.30 22.84 -2.21
CA SER A 285 -11.89 24.18 -2.13
C SER A 285 -11.57 25.02 -3.36
N ASP A 286 -10.32 24.96 -3.84
CA ASP A 286 -9.89 25.50 -5.13
C ASP A 286 -9.79 24.37 -6.17
N ARG A 287 -10.76 24.35 -7.07
CA ARG A 287 -10.91 23.27 -8.07
C ARG A 287 -9.78 23.25 -9.09
N ASP A 288 -9.27 24.39 -9.47
CA ASP A 288 -8.23 24.46 -10.53
C ASP A 288 -6.89 23.98 -9.97
N LYS A 289 -6.53 24.37 -8.75
CA LYS A 289 -5.36 23.88 -8.03
C LYS A 289 -5.45 22.37 -7.76
N ALA A 290 -6.61 21.88 -7.32
CA ALA A 290 -6.83 20.45 -7.10
C ALA A 290 -6.71 19.63 -8.38
N ILE A 291 -7.28 20.12 -9.49
CA ILE A 291 -7.14 19.49 -10.81
C ILE A 291 -5.68 19.47 -11.27
N ALA A 292 -4.95 20.58 -11.11
CA ALA A 292 -3.54 20.67 -11.47
C ALA A 292 -2.66 19.68 -10.68
N ALA A 293 -2.97 19.44 -9.41
CA ALA A 293 -2.26 18.48 -8.57
C ALA A 293 -2.44 17.02 -9.03
N VAL A 294 -3.62 16.69 -9.63
CA VAL A 294 -4.00 15.29 -9.93
C VAL A 294 -3.84 14.94 -11.39
N LEU A 295 -4.14 15.87 -12.32
CA LEU A 295 -4.19 15.56 -13.74
C LEU A 295 -2.89 15.94 -14.45
N ARG A 296 -2.23 14.95 -15.05
CA ARG A 296 -1.07 15.17 -15.92
C ARG A 296 -1.46 15.59 -17.34
N GLN A 297 -2.55 15.02 -17.84
CA GLN A 297 -3.03 15.33 -19.18
C GLN A 297 -4.56 15.24 -19.23
N ARG A 298 -5.18 16.19 -19.93
CA ARG A 298 -6.60 16.15 -20.29
C ARG A 298 -6.79 16.57 -21.74
N PRO A 299 -7.67 15.90 -22.50
CA PRO A 299 -8.02 16.35 -23.85
C PRO A 299 -8.71 17.71 -23.82
N ALA A 300 -8.52 18.48 -24.89
CA ALA A 300 -9.23 19.74 -25.09
C ALA A 300 -10.76 19.50 -25.10
N GLY A 301 -11.50 20.34 -24.37
CA GLY A 301 -12.97 20.23 -24.29
C GLY A 301 -13.51 19.22 -23.27
N LEU A 302 -12.64 18.47 -22.56
CA LEU A 302 -13.05 17.64 -21.45
C LEU A 302 -13.06 18.48 -20.15
N LYS A 303 -14.20 18.52 -19.46
CA LYS A 303 -14.31 19.05 -18.10
C LYS A 303 -14.19 17.91 -17.11
N VAL A 304 -13.27 18.05 -16.18
CA VAL A 304 -13.08 17.11 -15.07
C VAL A 304 -13.50 17.79 -13.78
N ARG A 305 -14.23 17.07 -12.95
CA ARG A 305 -14.62 17.49 -11.61
C ARG A 305 -14.16 16.44 -10.63
N LEU A 306 -13.24 16.80 -9.76
CA LEU A 306 -12.83 15.95 -8.65
C LEU A 306 -13.92 15.98 -7.56
N ASN A 307 -14.24 14.81 -7.03
CA ASN A 307 -15.20 14.61 -5.95
C ASN A 307 -14.49 14.18 -4.66
N GLU A 308 -13.39 13.41 -4.80
CA GLU A 308 -12.57 12.92 -3.69
C GLU A 308 -11.17 12.62 -4.21
N VAL A 309 -10.17 13.01 -3.45
CA VAL A 309 -8.80 12.56 -3.60
C VAL A 309 -8.29 12.27 -2.21
N SER A 310 -8.12 11.00 -1.88
CA SER A 310 -7.77 10.57 -0.53
C SER A 310 -6.62 9.58 -0.53
N PHE A 311 -5.85 9.58 0.57
CA PHE A 311 -4.65 8.79 0.75
C PHE A 311 -4.65 8.15 2.13
N ILE A 312 -4.25 6.89 2.19
CA ILE A 312 -3.94 6.17 3.43
C ILE A 312 -2.50 5.72 3.32
N ILE A 313 -1.68 6.13 4.27
CA ILE A 313 -0.30 5.69 4.40
C ILE A 313 -0.18 5.03 5.77
N SER A 314 0.35 3.82 5.83
CA SER A 314 0.59 3.14 7.10
C SER A 314 2.02 2.64 7.20
N TYR A 315 2.51 2.63 8.42
CA TYR A 315 3.82 2.15 8.81
C TYR A 315 3.66 1.07 9.86
N ARG A 316 4.65 0.24 10.02
CA ARG A 316 4.68 -0.87 10.98
C ARG A 316 5.93 -0.78 11.85
N ASN A 317 5.73 -0.86 13.16
CA ASN A 317 6.82 -0.99 14.10
C ASN A 317 7.42 -2.40 14.03
N GLN A 318 8.75 -2.49 13.91
CA GLN A 318 9.47 -3.75 13.92
C GLN A 318 10.86 -3.54 14.50
N GLY A 319 11.14 -4.17 15.65
CA GLY A 319 12.36 -3.90 16.40
C GLY A 319 12.42 -2.43 16.83
N ASP A 320 13.53 -1.77 16.53
CA ASP A 320 13.78 -0.40 16.92
C ASP A 320 13.18 0.63 15.94
N PHE A 321 12.81 0.21 14.73
CA PHE A 321 12.38 1.10 13.66
C PHE A 321 10.91 0.93 13.26
N THR A 322 10.41 1.98 12.64
CA THR A 322 9.09 2.04 12.00
C THR A 322 9.25 2.04 10.48
N TYR A 323 8.66 1.08 9.81
CA TYR A 323 8.85 0.83 8.37
C TYR A 323 7.58 1.11 7.58
N LEU A 324 7.73 1.63 6.35
CA LEU A 324 6.60 1.76 5.42
C LEU A 324 5.94 0.39 5.19
N ASN A 325 4.61 0.33 5.26
CA ASN A 325 3.87 -0.91 5.16
C ASN A 325 2.84 -0.91 4.03
N TYR A 326 2.03 0.15 3.92
CA TYR A 326 0.94 0.19 2.96
C TYR A 326 0.61 1.61 2.54
N ILE A 327 0.32 1.78 1.25
CA ILE A 327 -0.14 3.04 0.68
C ILE A 327 -1.38 2.76 -0.18
N ARG A 328 -2.42 3.56 0.00
CA ARG A 328 -3.61 3.56 -0.84
C ARG A 328 -3.93 4.97 -1.29
N SER A 329 -4.25 5.12 -2.59
CA SER A 329 -4.78 6.36 -3.14
C SER A 329 -6.14 6.11 -3.76
N THR A 330 -7.08 7.00 -3.53
CA THR A 330 -8.43 6.93 -4.12
C THR A 330 -8.76 8.24 -4.80
N PHE A 331 -9.13 8.16 -6.07
CA PHE A 331 -9.54 9.31 -6.88
C PHE A 331 -10.96 9.07 -7.36
N ARG A 332 -11.90 9.93 -6.97
CA ARG A 332 -13.28 9.93 -7.48
C ARG A 332 -13.52 11.20 -8.26
N PHE A 333 -13.90 11.07 -9.52
CA PHE A 333 -14.09 12.21 -10.41
C PHE A 333 -15.20 11.95 -11.43
N LYS A 334 -15.68 13.04 -12.05
CA LYS A 334 -16.62 13.00 -13.17
C LYS A 334 -15.97 13.64 -14.38
N CYS A 335 -16.23 13.03 -15.53
CA CYS A 335 -15.81 13.54 -16.83
C CYS A 335 -17.03 13.95 -17.64
N ASP A 336 -17.04 15.22 -18.08
CA ASP A 336 -18.10 15.80 -18.93
C ASP A 336 -17.51 16.23 -20.25
N TRP A 337 -17.94 15.59 -21.34
CA TRP A 337 -17.61 16.03 -22.69
C TRP A 337 -18.57 17.11 -23.15
N ARG A 338 -18.08 18.21 -23.71
CA ARG A 338 -18.94 19.31 -24.22
C ARG A 338 -20.03 18.88 -25.21
N ARG A 339 -19.85 17.69 -25.83
CA ARG A 339 -20.79 17.13 -26.84
C ARG A 339 -21.69 16.02 -26.31
N LEU A 340 -21.51 15.58 -25.07
CA LEU A 340 -22.31 14.52 -24.47
C LEU A 340 -23.20 15.10 -23.37
N LEU A 341 -24.48 14.72 -23.42
CA LEU A 341 -25.49 15.18 -22.44
C LEU A 341 -25.33 14.58 -21.04
N PHE A 342 -24.44 13.58 -20.87
CA PHE A 342 -24.31 12.84 -19.61
C PHE A 342 -22.86 12.80 -19.12
N SER A 343 -22.68 13.13 -17.85
CA SER A 343 -21.42 12.93 -17.17
C SER A 343 -21.26 11.50 -16.67
N SER A 344 -20.05 10.98 -16.73
CA SER A 344 -19.73 9.65 -16.21
C SER A 344 -18.85 9.75 -14.97
N PRO A 345 -19.25 9.15 -13.84
CA PRO A 345 -18.40 9.04 -12.66
C PRO A 345 -17.36 7.92 -12.84
N PHE A 346 -16.15 8.22 -12.42
CA PHE A 346 -15.02 7.29 -12.37
C PHE A 346 -14.47 7.20 -10.96
N THR A 347 -13.97 6.03 -10.60
CA THR A 347 -13.20 5.79 -9.40
C THR A 347 -11.90 5.08 -9.82
N ALA A 348 -10.76 5.67 -9.51
CA ALA A 348 -9.46 5.05 -9.63
C ALA A 348 -8.90 4.80 -8.23
N VAL A 349 -8.44 3.58 -7.99
CA VAL A 349 -7.80 3.19 -6.72
C VAL A 349 -6.46 2.57 -7.05
N SER A 350 -5.42 3.02 -6.35
CA SER A 350 -4.13 2.34 -6.33
C SER A 350 -3.77 1.90 -4.92
N GLU A 351 -3.16 0.74 -4.81
CA GLU A 351 -2.74 0.12 -3.56
C GLU A 351 -1.33 -0.44 -3.73
N MET A 352 -0.47 -0.16 -2.75
CA MET A 352 0.87 -0.74 -2.64
C MET A 352 1.04 -1.31 -1.24
N VAL A 353 1.34 -2.60 -1.14
CA VAL A 353 1.66 -3.26 0.13
C VAL A 353 3.08 -3.77 0.10
N MET A 354 3.82 -3.54 1.19
CA MET A 354 5.13 -4.10 1.41
C MET A 354 4.96 -5.50 1.95
N VAL A 355 5.37 -6.51 1.17
CA VAL A 355 5.13 -7.92 1.50
C VAL A 355 6.33 -8.61 2.11
N ASP A 356 7.53 -8.08 1.88
CA ASP A 356 8.78 -8.54 2.45
C ASP A 356 9.84 -7.44 2.41
N ARG A 357 10.96 -7.59 3.15
CA ARG A 357 12.07 -6.63 3.20
C ARG A 357 13.41 -7.33 3.40
N ASP A 358 14.42 -6.89 2.67
CA ASP A 358 15.83 -7.24 2.83
C ASP A 358 16.63 -5.98 3.15
N ASP A 359 17.30 -5.97 4.30
CA ASP A 359 18.12 -4.86 4.77
C ASP A 359 19.58 -4.93 4.25
N ASN A 360 19.96 -6.00 3.55
CA ASN A 360 21.24 -6.14 2.84
C ASN A 360 21.16 -5.74 1.35
N ALA A 361 20.36 -4.75 1.06
CA ALA A 361 19.92 -4.41 -0.28
C ALA A 361 20.99 -3.77 -1.17
N GLN A 362 20.97 -4.14 -2.43
CA GLN A 362 21.66 -3.40 -3.49
C GLN A 362 20.74 -2.32 -4.06
N ARG A 363 21.33 -1.18 -4.39
CA ARG A 363 20.60 -0.06 -4.99
C ARG A 363 20.14 -0.44 -6.40
N ILE A 364 18.86 -0.18 -6.71
CA ILE A 364 18.33 -0.28 -8.07
C ILE A 364 18.98 0.78 -8.95
N GLU A 365 19.53 0.40 -10.11
CA GLU A 365 20.12 1.34 -11.05
C GLU A 365 19.05 2.24 -11.70
N HIS A 366 19.41 3.46 -12.06
CA HIS A 366 18.48 4.44 -12.65
C HIS A 366 17.83 3.94 -13.95
N LYS A 367 18.58 3.18 -14.75
CA LYS A 367 18.08 2.62 -16.02
C LYS A 367 17.00 1.55 -15.83
N GLU A 368 16.98 0.86 -14.68
CA GLU A 368 16.03 -0.19 -14.33
C GLU A 368 14.80 0.35 -13.58
N ALA A 369 14.93 1.57 -13.07
CA ALA A 369 13.86 2.17 -12.27
C ALA A 369 12.67 2.60 -13.13
N PHE A 370 11.47 2.37 -12.60
CA PHE A 370 10.24 2.92 -13.13
C PHE A 370 10.29 4.46 -13.03
N ARG A 371 10.17 5.14 -14.15
CA ARG A 371 10.29 6.60 -14.19
C ARG A 371 8.96 7.24 -13.81
N SER A 372 9.02 8.37 -13.10
CA SER A 372 7.83 9.15 -12.75
C SER A 372 7.03 9.67 -13.97
N SER A 373 7.69 9.78 -15.14
CA SER A 373 7.04 10.13 -16.42
C SER A 373 6.26 8.96 -17.04
N HIS A 374 6.55 7.72 -16.65
CA HIS A 374 5.83 6.56 -17.15
C HIS A 374 4.43 6.50 -16.54
N ILE A 375 3.48 6.11 -17.35
CA ILE A 375 2.15 5.75 -16.88
C ILE A 375 2.15 4.25 -16.70
N PHE A 376 1.82 3.79 -15.51
CA PHE A 376 1.88 2.38 -15.15
C PHE A 376 1.10 1.50 -16.14
N TYR A 377 -0.10 1.93 -16.48
CA TYR A 377 -0.94 1.29 -17.47
C TYR A 377 -0.26 1.07 -18.83
N ASP A 378 0.55 2.00 -19.30
CA ASP A 378 1.19 1.92 -20.63
C ASP A 378 2.42 1.00 -20.65
N VAL A 379 2.98 0.67 -19.47
CA VAL A 379 4.23 -0.10 -19.32
C VAL A 379 3.98 -1.57 -19.00
N VAL A 380 2.81 -1.89 -18.45
CA VAL A 380 2.46 -3.26 -18.05
C VAL A 380 1.92 -4.05 -19.24
N ASP A 381 2.42 -5.27 -19.40
CA ASP A 381 2.00 -6.18 -20.47
C ASP A 381 0.51 -6.55 -20.38
N GLU A 382 -0.17 -6.62 -21.52
CA GLU A 382 -1.55 -7.06 -21.65
C GLU A 382 -1.66 -8.60 -21.62
N ARG A 383 -1.17 -9.19 -20.54
CA ARG A 383 -1.24 -10.62 -20.26
C ARG A 383 -2.04 -10.83 -18.99
N TRP A 384 -2.96 -11.78 -19.00
CA TRP A 384 -3.72 -12.16 -17.82
C TRP A 384 -3.78 -13.67 -17.71
N GLU A 385 -2.82 -14.25 -16.98
CA GLU A 385 -2.74 -15.68 -16.71
C GLU A 385 -3.24 -15.93 -15.27
N GLU A 386 -3.96 -17.01 -15.04
CA GLU A 386 -4.60 -17.31 -13.75
C GLU A 386 -3.56 -17.56 -12.64
N ASP A 387 -2.54 -18.35 -12.95
CA ASP A 387 -1.51 -18.73 -11.99
C ASP A 387 -0.31 -17.79 -11.92
N TYR A 388 -0.48 -16.55 -12.38
CA TYR A 388 0.60 -15.59 -12.55
C TYR A 388 1.34 -15.22 -11.26
N TRP A 389 0.64 -15.27 -10.11
CA TRP A 389 1.15 -14.86 -8.81
C TRP A 389 1.47 -16.02 -7.86
N GLN A 390 1.64 -17.25 -8.33
CA GLN A 390 1.80 -18.44 -7.48
C GLN A 390 2.92 -18.31 -6.43
N GLN A 391 3.98 -17.57 -6.72
CA GLN A 391 5.15 -17.43 -5.84
C GLN A 391 5.16 -16.14 -5.03
N TYR A 392 4.25 -15.22 -5.27
CA TYR A 392 4.28 -13.88 -4.68
C TYR A 392 3.15 -13.68 -3.68
N ASN A 393 3.44 -12.90 -2.62
CA ASN A 393 2.42 -12.32 -1.78
C ASN A 393 1.75 -11.17 -2.52
N ILE A 394 0.44 -11.13 -2.47
CA ILE A 394 -0.40 -10.12 -3.14
C ILE A 394 -1.48 -9.65 -2.17
N ILE A 395 -2.13 -8.53 -2.47
CA ILE A 395 -3.43 -8.22 -1.87
C ILE A 395 -4.43 -9.18 -2.50
N GLU A 396 -5.11 -10.00 -1.68
CA GLU A 396 -6.12 -10.94 -2.18
C GLU A 396 -7.16 -10.17 -3.01
N PRO A 397 -7.50 -10.61 -4.24
CA PRO A 397 -8.57 -9.97 -4.98
C PRO A 397 -9.89 -10.13 -4.23
N THR A 398 -10.77 -9.15 -4.35
CA THR A 398 -12.15 -9.27 -3.87
C THR A 398 -12.95 -10.16 -4.81
N GLU A 399 -14.01 -10.79 -4.31
CA GLU A 399 -14.95 -11.57 -5.15
C GLU A 399 -15.49 -10.70 -6.29
N SER A 400 -15.85 -9.45 -6.00
CA SER A 400 -16.29 -8.48 -7.01
C SER A 400 -15.22 -8.15 -8.06
N LEU A 401 -13.93 -8.19 -7.71
CA LEU A 401 -12.83 -7.99 -8.64
C LEU A 401 -12.61 -9.22 -9.53
N GLU A 402 -12.70 -10.43 -8.97
CA GLU A 402 -12.61 -11.69 -9.73
C GLU A 402 -13.73 -11.82 -10.74
N GLU A 403 -14.98 -11.57 -10.33
CA GLU A 403 -16.13 -11.52 -11.25
C GLU A 403 -15.95 -10.48 -12.37
N ALA A 404 -15.35 -9.33 -12.02
CA ALA A 404 -15.07 -8.28 -13.01
C ALA A 404 -14.00 -8.69 -14.02
N VAL A 405 -12.96 -9.41 -13.58
CA VAL A 405 -11.94 -10.00 -14.46
C VAL A 405 -12.61 -10.92 -15.49
N ASP A 406 -13.44 -11.84 -15.04
CA ASP A 406 -14.14 -12.78 -15.92
C ASP A 406 -15.05 -12.06 -16.90
N LYS A 407 -15.79 -11.08 -16.43
CA LYS A 407 -16.68 -10.26 -17.27
C LYS A 407 -15.92 -9.47 -18.33
N LEU A 408 -14.78 -8.88 -17.96
CA LEU A 408 -13.93 -8.14 -18.90
C LEU A 408 -13.32 -9.08 -19.94
N ARG A 409 -12.83 -10.25 -19.55
CA ARG A 409 -12.27 -11.26 -20.45
C ARG A 409 -13.30 -11.70 -21.50
N ARG A 410 -14.51 -12.11 -21.07
CA ARG A 410 -15.60 -12.51 -21.96
C ARG A 410 -16.01 -11.39 -22.92
N ARG A 411 -16.08 -10.16 -22.41
CA ARG A 411 -16.44 -8.99 -23.22
C ARG A 411 -15.38 -8.66 -24.27
N ASN A 412 -14.11 -8.73 -23.92
CA ASN A 412 -13.02 -8.49 -24.86
C ASN A 412 -12.98 -9.57 -25.94
N GLN A 413 -13.19 -10.85 -25.59
CA GLN A 413 -13.31 -11.95 -26.56
C GLN A 413 -14.48 -11.76 -27.54
N ALA A 414 -15.59 -11.19 -27.09
CA ALA A 414 -16.76 -10.93 -27.96
C ALA A 414 -16.56 -9.73 -28.92
N LEU A 415 -15.51 -8.93 -28.73
CA LEU A 415 -15.17 -7.77 -29.58
C LEU A 415 -14.05 -8.07 -30.59
N GLN A 416 -13.37 -9.22 -30.45
CA GLN A 416 -12.43 -9.79 -31.42
C GLN A 416 -13.16 -10.62 -32.46
#